data_13441295d0ee657d920c3299e5aeecc8
#
_entry.id   13441295d0ee657d920c3299e5aeecc8
#
_cell.length_a   1.000
_cell.length_b   1.000
_cell.length_c   1.000
_cell.angle_alpha   90.00
_cell.angle_beta   90.00
_cell.angle_gamma   90.00
#
_symmetry.space_group_name_H-M   'P 1'
#
loop_
_entity.id
_entity.type
_entity.pdbx_description
1 polymer ?
#
loop_
_entity_poly.entity_id
_entity_poly.type
_entity_poly.pdbx_seq_one_letter_code
_entity_poly.pdbx_strand_id
1 'polypeptide(L)'
;MKVIAINGSPRKNWNTATLLEKALEGAASEGAETEIVHLYDLEFKGCISCFACKVKGGKNLARCSIKDELTPVLERLEVADAVILGSPIYLGNSTGEMRSFMERYIFPYITYSVDVQTFYPKNIPVGFIYTMNIKEENFGMFCLDKVIELNERLATRIFGYSESLWSTDTYQFDDYSKYLSSIFNPEEKEKRRKEVFPQDCQKAFEMGARFVKRQKALEA
;
A
#
# COMPACT_ATOMS: atom_id res chain seq x y z
N MET A 1 -4.51 18.83 -5.14
CA MET A 1 -4.41 17.57 -4.34
C MET A 1 -3.30 16.72 -4.85
N LYS A 2 -2.58 16.06 -3.94
CA LYS A 2 -1.47 15.15 -4.28
C LYS A 2 -1.75 13.73 -3.79
N VAL A 3 -1.68 12.76 -4.71
CA VAL A 3 -1.84 11.32 -4.41
C VAL A 3 -0.51 10.60 -4.65
N ILE A 4 -0.02 9.91 -3.64
CA ILE A 4 1.25 9.18 -3.71
C ILE A 4 1.01 7.68 -3.58
N ALA A 5 1.49 6.92 -4.56
CA ALA A 5 1.50 5.47 -4.52
C ALA A 5 2.89 4.96 -4.11
N ILE A 6 2.92 3.96 -3.22
CA ILE A 6 4.14 3.29 -2.76
C ILE A 6 4.14 1.86 -3.29
N ASN A 7 5.08 1.54 -4.14
CA ASN A 7 5.25 0.21 -4.71
C ASN A 7 6.26 -0.61 -3.92
N GLY A 8 5.77 -1.59 -3.16
CA GLY A 8 6.56 -2.58 -2.44
C GLY A 8 6.85 -3.85 -3.25
N SER A 9 6.69 -3.82 -4.57
CA SER A 9 7.06 -4.93 -5.45
C SER A 9 8.46 -4.74 -6.02
N PRO A 10 9.33 -5.78 -6.05
CA PRO A 10 10.59 -5.73 -6.77
C PRO A 10 10.40 -5.67 -8.30
N ARG A 11 9.22 -6.03 -8.79
CA ARG A 11 8.89 -6.03 -10.22
C ARG A 11 8.14 -4.75 -10.59
N LYS A 12 8.86 -3.74 -11.09
CA LYS A 12 8.31 -2.41 -11.37
C LYS A 12 7.25 -2.36 -12.48
N ASN A 13 7.25 -3.33 -13.40
CA ASN A 13 6.32 -3.40 -14.53
C ASN A 13 5.44 -4.65 -14.46
N TRP A 14 4.98 -5.02 -13.25
CA TRP A 14 4.22 -6.24 -13.03
C TRP A 14 2.90 -5.94 -12.32
N ASN A 15 2.17 -6.95 -11.89
CA ASN A 15 0.79 -6.84 -11.41
C ASN A 15 0.57 -5.70 -10.41
N THR A 16 1.40 -5.59 -9.35
CA THR A 16 1.26 -4.56 -8.31
C THR A 16 1.45 -3.15 -8.88
N ALA A 17 2.52 -2.95 -9.66
CA ALA A 17 2.80 -1.65 -10.27
C ALA A 17 1.68 -1.24 -11.24
N THR A 18 1.21 -2.17 -12.08
CA THR A 18 0.09 -1.92 -13.01
C THR A 18 -1.17 -1.45 -12.26
N LEU A 19 -1.52 -2.10 -11.14
CA LEU A 19 -2.70 -1.69 -10.35
C LEU A 19 -2.49 -0.33 -9.68
N LEU A 20 -1.28 -0.05 -9.18
CA LEU A 20 -0.95 1.27 -8.62
C LEU A 20 -1.02 2.37 -9.67
N GLU A 21 -0.50 2.13 -10.87
CA GLU A 21 -0.58 3.06 -12.00
C GLU A 21 -2.04 3.35 -12.37
N LYS A 22 -2.90 2.30 -12.40
CA LYS A 22 -4.34 2.47 -12.65
C LYS A 22 -5.03 3.28 -11.55
N ALA A 23 -4.67 3.09 -10.30
CA ALA A 23 -5.20 3.92 -9.22
C ALA A 23 -4.74 5.37 -9.35
N LEU A 24 -3.49 5.62 -9.74
CA LEU A 24 -2.99 6.96 -10.00
C LEU A 24 -3.65 7.61 -11.22
N GLU A 25 -3.91 6.85 -12.31
CA GLU A 25 -4.71 7.32 -13.45
C GLU A 25 -6.11 7.75 -13.00
N GLY A 26 -6.76 6.98 -12.12
CA GLY A 26 -8.06 7.34 -11.54
C GLY A 26 -8.00 8.62 -10.71
N ALA A 27 -6.96 8.78 -9.88
CA ALA A 27 -6.75 10.01 -9.14
C ALA A 27 -6.49 11.22 -10.04
N ALA A 28 -5.67 11.05 -11.08
CA ALA A 28 -5.37 12.10 -12.08
C ALA A 28 -6.62 12.52 -12.86
N SER A 29 -7.53 11.59 -13.19
CA SER A 29 -8.80 11.89 -13.87
C SER A 29 -9.70 12.83 -13.04
N GLU A 30 -9.52 12.86 -11.73
CA GLU A 30 -10.20 13.78 -10.81
C GLU A 30 -9.35 15.05 -10.52
N GLY A 31 -8.25 15.28 -11.26
CA GLY A 31 -7.42 16.48 -11.18
C GLY A 31 -6.36 16.46 -10.07
N ALA A 32 -5.98 15.30 -9.54
CA ALA A 32 -4.88 15.21 -8.60
C ALA A 32 -3.52 15.15 -9.32
N GLU A 33 -2.50 15.73 -8.70
CA GLU A 33 -1.09 15.44 -8.99
C GLU A 33 -0.76 14.04 -8.45
N THR A 34 -0.08 13.22 -9.23
CA THR A 34 0.21 11.83 -8.86
C THR A 34 1.70 11.52 -8.89
N GLU A 35 2.13 10.67 -7.97
CA GLU A 35 3.51 10.20 -7.85
C GLU A 35 3.54 8.71 -7.51
N ILE A 36 4.46 7.95 -8.09
CA ILE A 36 4.77 6.58 -7.67
C ILE A 36 6.19 6.48 -7.13
N VAL A 37 6.36 5.84 -5.98
CA VAL A 37 7.66 5.55 -5.37
C VAL A 37 7.88 4.05 -5.33
N HIS A 38 9.01 3.58 -5.84
CA HIS A 38 9.40 2.17 -5.80
C HIS A 38 10.34 1.94 -4.62
N LEU A 39 9.91 1.19 -3.61
CA LEU A 39 10.72 0.96 -2.40
C LEU A 39 12.02 0.20 -2.68
N TYR A 40 12.03 -0.68 -3.67
CA TYR A 40 13.22 -1.44 -4.06
C TYR A 40 14.30 -0.60 -4.77
N ASP A 41 14.06 0.70 -5.01
CA ASP A 41 15.07 1.64 -5.50
C ASP A 41 15.78 2.38 -4.38
N LEU A 42 15.34 2.19 -3.12
CA LEU A 42 15.81 2.95 -1.97
C LEU A 42 16.61 2.06 -1.02
N GLU A 43 17.70 2.59 -0.51
CA GLU A 43 18.45 1.98 0.57
C GLU A 43 17.94 2.47 1.92
N PHE A 44 17.16 1.62 2.60
CA PHE A 44 16.62 1.93 3.93
C PHE A 44 16.42 0.68 4.77
N LYS A 45 16.19 0.87 6.06
CA LYS A 45 15.88 -0.20 7.02
C LYS A 45 14.54 0.08 7.71
N GLY A 46 13.94 -0.96 8.30
CA GLY A 46 12.77 -0.86 9.15
C GLY A 46 13.03 -0.08 10.45
N CYS A 47 12.03 -0.02 11.30
CA CYS A 47 12.11 0.66 12.59
C CYS A 47 13.12 -0.02 13.52
N ILE A 48 14.01 0.77 14.12
CA ILE A 48 15.03 0.29 15.08
C ILE A 48 14.61 0.50 16.55
N SER A 49 13.34 0.80 16.81
CA SER A 49 12.79 1.00 18.17
C SER A 49 13.53 2.07 19.00
N CYS A 50 14.01 3.13 18.37
CA CYS A 50 14.71 4.23 19.07
C CYS A 50 13.75 5.15 19.85
N PHE A 51 12.45 5.07 19.61
CA PHE A 51 11.37 5.85 20.23
C PHE A 51 11.51 7.38 20.14
N ALA A 52 12.42 7.92 19.35
CA ALA A 52 12.56 9.36 19.17
C ALA A 52 11.27 10.05 18.70
N CYS A 53 10.42 9.31 17.94
CA CYS A 53 9.10 9.75 17.49
C CYS A 53 8.03 9.78 18.61
N LYS A 54 8.36 9.35 19.84
CA LYS A 54 7.45 9.31 20.99
C LYS A 54 7.86 10.25 22.12
N VAL A 55 9.00 10.91 22.00
CA VAL A 55 9.52 11.81 23.06
C VAL A 55 8.64 13.05 23.17
N LYS A 56 8.00 13.26 24.32
CA LYS A 56 7.16 14.43 24.60
C LYS A 56 7.99 15.71 24.49
N GLY A 57 7.57 16.65 23.64
CA GLY A 57 8.31 17.88 23.36
C GLY A 57 9.60 17.69 22.55
N GLY A 58 9.89 16.46 22.11
CA GLY A 58 11.05 16.17 21.27
C GLY A 58 10.86 16.68 19.83
N LYS A 59 11.95 17.09 19.19
CA LYS A 59 11.96 17.61 17.80
C LYS A 59 11.43 16.61 16.76
N ASN A 60 11.45 15.32 17.08
CA ASN A 60 10.99 14.25 16.20
C ASN A 60 9.65 13.64 16.65
N LEU A 61 8.90 14.29 17.54
CA LEU A 61 7.56 13.79 17.91
C LEU A 61 6.73 13.60 16.65
N ALA A 62 6.10 12.43 16.51
CA ALA A 62 5.33 12.01 15.33
C ALA A 62 6.13 11.87 14.02
N ARG A 63 7.46 11.86 14.06
CA ARG A 63 8.32 11.70 12.87
C ARG A 63 9.43 10.68 13.11
N CYS A 64 9.75 9.91 12.07
CA CYS A 64 10.91 9.02 12.12
C CYS A 64 12.21 9.82 12.15
N SER A 65 13.11 9.47 13.08
CA SER A 65 14.39 10.19 13.26
C SER A 65 15.54 9.63 12.41
N ILE A 66 15.35 8.44 11.81
CA ILE A 66 16.35 7.82 10.95
C ILE A 66 16.49 8.66 9.67
N LYS A 67 17.74 8.93 9.28
CA LYS A 67 18.07 9.67 8.06
C LYS A 67 18.68 8.73 7.04
N ASP A 68 17.94 8.45 5.98
CA ASP A 68 18.30 7.60 4.85
C ASP A 68 17.45 7.99 3.63
N GLU A 69 17.49 7.20 2.55
CA GLU A 69 16.77 7.49 1.32
C GLU A 69 15.23 7.43 1.47
N LEU A 70 14.70 6.80 2.52
CA LEU A 70 13.28 6.84 2.83
C LEU A 70 12.85 8.19 3.43
N THR A 71 13.76 8.95 4.05
CA THR A 71 13.43 10.21 4.72
C THR A 71 12.68 11.20 3.82
N PRO A 72 13.15 11.54 2.61
CA PRO A 72 12.43 12.48 1.74
C PRO A 72 11.09 11.93 1.24
N VAL A 73 10.91 10.61 1.19
CA VAL A 73 9.61 9.99 0.87
C VAL A 73 8.62 10.23 2.00
N LEU A 74 9.03 9.98 3.26
CA LEU A 74 8.19 10.22 4.43
C LEU A 74 7.78 11.70 4.54
N GLU A 75 8.69 12.64 4.24
CA GLU A 75 8.40 14.07 4.22
C GLU A 75 7.35 14.44 3.16
N ARG A 76 7.40 13.82 1.96
CA ARG A 76 6.36 14.03 0.93
C ARG A 76 5.00 13.43 1.34
N LEU A 77 5.01 12.30 2.05
CA LEU A 77 3.77 11.66 2.52
C LEU A 77 3.07 12.46 3.63
N GLU A 78 3.78 13.28 4.41
CA GLU A 78 3.17 14.16 5.42
C GLU A 78 2.22 15.20 4.79
N VAL A 79 2.49 15.61 3.56
CA VAL A 79 1.70 16.62 2.84
C VAL A 79 0.75 16.02 1.79
N ALA A 80 0.81 14.72 1.54
CA ALA A 80 -0.07 14.04 0.60
C ALA A 80 -1.54 14.10 1.05
N ASP A 81 -2.47 14.11 0.10
CA ASP A 81 -3.92 14.12 0.34
C ASP A 81 -4.54 12.73 0.25
N ALA A 82 -3.82 11.78 -0.37
CA ALA A 82 -4.14 10.36 -0.33
C ALA A 82 -2.87 9.53 -0.53
N VAL A 83 -2.84 8.31 0.04
CA VAL A 83 -1.71 7.38 -0.11
C VAL A 83 -2.22 6.01 -0.50
N ILE A 84 -1.57 5.35 -1.47
CA ILE A 84 -1.92 4.01 -1.92
C ILE A 84 -0.70 3.09 -1.79
N LEU A 85 -0.80 2.07 -0.95
CA LEU A 85 0.28 1.13 -0.64
C LEU A 85 0.06 -0.17 -1.42
N GLY A 86 0.92 -0.48 -2.38
CA GLY A 86 0.83 -1.70 -3.18
C GLY A 86 1.93 -2.70 -2.86
N SER A 87 1.56 -3.95 -2.60
CA SER A 87 2.53 -5.01 -2.32
C SER A 87 2.07 -6.38 -2.85
N PRO A 88 2.94 -7.19 -3.43
CA PRO A 88 2.65 -8.60 -3.54
C PRO A 88 2.67 -9.25 -2.16
N ILE A 89 1.90 -10.33 -2.01
CA ILE A 89 1.92 -11.13 -0.79
C ILE A 89 3.03 -12.19 -0.89
N TYR A 90 3.99 -12.11 0.01
CA TYR A 90 5.07 -13.07 0.19
C TYR A 90 4.96 -13.72 1.57
N LEU A 91 4.92 -15.05 1.61
CA LEU A 91 4.81 -15.82 2.87
C LEU A 91 3.66 -15.35 3.78
N GLY A 92 2.49 -15.04 3.18
CA GLY A 92 1.29 -14.64 3.91
C GLY A 92 1.26 -13.17 4.36
N ASN A 93 2.22 -12.34 3.95
CA ASN A 93 2.24 -10.91 4.32
C ASN A 93 2.77 -10.03 3.16
N SER A 94 2.74 -8.74 3.31
CA SER A 94 3.44 -7.81 2.42
C SER A 94 4.94 -8.11 2.37
N THR A 95 5.61 -7.67 1.30
CA THR A 95 7.07 -7.81 1.17
C THR A 95 7.81 -7.19 2.36
N GLY A 96 9.04 -7.65 2.62
CA GLY A 96 9.91 -7.10 3.67
C GLY A 96 10.10 -5.59 3.54
N GLU A 97 10.32 -5.09 2.30
CA GLU A 97 10.47 -3.65 2.04
C GLU A 97 9.19 -2.87 2.38
N MET A 98 8.01 -3.38 1.99
CA MET A 98 6.75 -2.75 2.37
C MET A 98 6.53 -2.77 3.88
N ARG A 99 6.87 -3.86 4.58
CA ARG A 99 6.77 -3.93 6.05
C ARG A 99 7.72 -2.94 6.73
N SER A 100 8.96 -2.87 6.29
CA SER A 100 9.96 -1.91 6.79
C SER A 100 9.51 -0.47 6.58
N PHE A 101 8.92 -0.18 5.41
CA PHE A 101 8.30 1.12 5.12
C PHE A 101 7.14 1.41 6.07
N MET A 102 6.17 0.49 6.21
CA MET A 102 4.99 0.68 7.07
C MET A 102 5.37 0.94 8.53
N GLU A 103 6.38 0.25 9.05
CA GLU A 103 6.90 0.49 10.39
C GLU A 103 7.36 1.94 10.57
N ARG A 104 8.00 2.52 9.57
CA ARG A 104 8.53 3.88 9.63
C ARG A 104 7.53 4.96 9.23
N TYR A 105 6.52 4.61 8.43
CA TYR A 105 5.45 5.53 8.04
C TYR A 105 4.34 5.60 9.08
N ILE A 106 3.87 4.44 9.59
CA ILE A 106 2.68 4.37 10.45
C ILE A 106 3.04 4.53 11.94
N PHE A 107 4.10 3.85 12.41
CA PHE A 107 4.42 3.83 13.85
C PHE A 107 4.64 5.22 14.46
N PRO A 108 5.25 6.21 13.81
CA PRO A 108 5.39 7.55 14.38
C PRO A 108 4.07 8.19 14.80
N TYR A 109 2.97 7.90 14.11
CA TYR A 109 1.66 8.48 14.37
C TYR A 109 0.83 7.71 15.42
N ILE A 110 1.23 6.50 15.79
CA ILE A 110 0.60 5.77 16.90
C ILE A 110 0.87 6.50 18.21
N THR A 111 -0.18 6.68 19.02
CA THR A 111 -0.08 7.26 20.36
C THR A 111 -0.29 6.21 21.43
N TYR A 112 0.33 6.42 22.59
CA TYR A 112 0.08 5.67 23.83
C TYR A 112 -0.72 6.50 24.85
N SER A 113 -1.26 7.65 24.44
CA SER A 113 -2.16 8.48 25.25
C SER A 113 -3.61 7.99 25.13
N VAL A 114 -4.37 8.10 26.21
CA VAL A 114 -5.82 7.85 26.19
C VAL A 114 -6.59 9.05 25.61
N ASP A 115 -6.03 10.24 25.66
CA ASP A 115 -6.66 11.49 25.26
C ASP A 115 -6.44 11.85 23.79
N VAL A 116 -5.46 11.20 23.13
CA VAL A 116 -5.06 11.48 21.74
C VAL A 116 -5.12 10.19 20.93
N GLN A 117 -5.97 10.15 19.93
CA GLN A 117 -6.17 8.94 19.12
C GLN A 117 -5.01 8.68 18.15
N THR A 118 -4.48 9.73 17.53
CA THR A 118 -3.37 9.69 16.58
C THR A 118 -2.58 10.99 16.62
N PHE A 119 -1.29 10.93 16.26
CA PHE A 119 -0.48 12.13 16.00
C PHE A 119 -0.55 12.58 14.55
N TYR A 120 -1.27 11.89 13.67
CA TYR A 120 -1.43 12.34 12.29
C TYR A 120 -2.36 13.56 12.24
N PRO A 121 -1.95 14.68 11.59
CA PRO A 121 -2.62 15.96 11.80
C PRO A 121 -3.90 16.15 10.97
N LYS A 122 -4.19 15.25 10.03
CA LYS A 122 -5.33 15.39 9.10
C LYS A 122 -5.97 14.03 8.78
N ASN A 123 -7.15 14.05 8.18
CA ASN A 123 -7.80 12.85 7.68
C ASN A 123 -7.52 12.70 6.18
N ILE A 124 -6.91 11.58 5.79
CA ILE A 124 -6.69 11.22 4.39
C ILE A 124 -7.10 9.78 4.14
N PRO A 125 -7.52 9.42 2.93
CA PRO A 125 -7.69 8.03 2.56
C PRO A 125 -6.32 7.34 2.35
N VAL A 126 -6.20 6.14 2.92
CA VAL A 126 -5.06 5.24 2.69
C VAL A 126 -5.56 3.93 2.10
N GLY A 127 -5.16 3.62 0.88
CA GLY A 127 -5.53 2.39 0.18
C GLY A 127 -4.44 1.33 0.26
N PHE A 128 -4.87 0.07 0.29
CA PHE A 128 -3.96 -1.06 0.12
C PHE A 128 -4.31 -1.82 -1.17
N ILE A 129 -3.31 -2.13 -1.99
CA ILE A 129 -3.43 -2.98 -3.17
C ILE A 129 -2.54 -4.19 -2.99
N TYR A 130 -3.15 -5.36 -2.83
CA TYR A 130 -2.44 -6.62 -2.67
C TYR A 130 -2.55 -7.46 -3.95
N THR A 131 -1.44 -8.03 -4.39
CA THR A 131 -1.41 -8.99 -5.49
C THR A 131 -0.87 -10.32 -5.02
N MET A 132 -1.46 -11.42 -5.45
CA MET A 132 -1.07 -12.74 -4.98
C MET A 132 -1.45 -13.84 -5.96
N ASN A 133 -0.68 -14.93 -5.92
CA ASN A 133 -0.97 -16.12 -6.72
C ASN A 133 -1.99 -17.08 -6.04
N ILE A 134 -2.39 -16.76 -4.81
CA ILE A 134 -3.39 -17.52 -4.05
C ILE A 134 -4.78 -17.14 -4.55
N LYS A 135 -5.67 -18.10 -4.71
CA LYS A 135 -7.10 -17.88 -4.97
C LYS A 135 -7.80 -17.40 -3.70
N GLU A 136 -8.83 -16.56 -3.83
CA GLU A 136 -9.54 -15.97 -2.70
C GLU A 136 -10.16 -17.02 -1.76
N GLU A 137 -10.65 -18.13 -2.32
CA GLU A 137 -11.19 -19.27 -1.56
C GLU A 137 -10.20 -19.88 -0.55
N ASN A 138 -8.89 -19.63 -0.72
CA ASN A 138 -7.82 -20.12 0.14
C ASN A 138 -7.32 -19.08 1.17
N PHE A 139 -7.92 -17.91 1.28
CA PHE A 139 -7.49 -16.86 2.21
C PHE A 139 -7.45 -17.34 3.66
N GLY A 140 -8.47 -18.07 4.09
CA GLY A 140 -8.55 -18.59 5.45
C GLY A 140 -7.39 -19.53 5.83
N MET A 141 -6.90 -20.34 4.87
CA MET A 141 -5.77 -21.24 5.08
C MET A 141 -4.48 -20.47 5.42
N PHE A 142 -4.30 -19.27 4.86
CA PHE A 142 -3.12 -18.43 5.04
C PHE A 142 -3.38 -17.23 5.96
N CYS A 143 -4.55 -17.14 6.59
CA CYS A 143 -4.98 -16.02 7.42
C CYS A 143 -4.86 -14.65 6.74
N LEU A 144 -4.97 -14.58 5.41
CA LEU A 144 -4.79 -13.34 4.64
C LEU A 144 -5.90 -12.33 4.92
N ASP A 145 -7.13 -12.80 5.14
CA ASP A 145 -8.25 -11.97 5.58
C ASP A 145 -7.91 -11.17 6.84
N LYS A 146 -7.26 -11.82 7.81
CA LYS A 146 -6.86 -11.18 9.08
C LYS A 146 -5.73 -10.16 8.91
N VAL A 147 -4.76 -10.45 8.03
CA VAL A 147 -3.66 -9.52 7.74
C VAL A 147 -4.19 -8.26 7.05
N ILE A 148 -5.07 -8.43 6.06
CA ILE A 148 -5.70 -7.32 5.33
C ILE A 148 -6.55 -6.48 6.30
N GLU A 149 -7.45 -7.11 7.06
CA GLU A 149 -8.29 -6.45 8.05
C GLU A 149 -7.48 -5.65 9.07
N LEU A 150 -6.39 -6.23 9.59
CA LEU A 150 -5.54 -5.56 10.58
C LEU A 150 -4.90 -4.29 10.00
N ASN A 151 -4.38 -4.35 8.78
CA ASN A 151 -3.76 -3.20 8.12
C ASN A 151 -4.79 -2.09 7.86
N GLU A 152 -5.99 -2.43 7.38
CA GLU A 152 -7.08 -1.46 7.18
C GLU A 152 -7.51 -0.79 8.49
N ARG A 153 -7.74 -1.58 9.54
CA ARG A 153 -8.14 -1.05 10.86
C ARG A 153 -7.09 -0.13 11.43
N LEU A 154 -5.80 -0.48 11.30
CA LEU A 154 -4.70 0.36 11.74
C LEU A 154 -4.63 1.67 10.95
N ALA A 155 -4.71 1.59 9.63
CA ALA A 155 -4.70 2.78 8.77
C ALA A 155 -5.93 3.66 9.01
N THR A 156 -7.12 3.09 9.14
CA THR A 156 -8.34 3.85 9.48
C THR A 156 -8.20 4.58 10.79
N ARG A 157 -7.65 3.92 11.83
CA ARG A 157 -7.42 4.55 13.13
C ARG A 157 -6.47 5.74 13.05
N ILE A 158 -5.42 5.64 12.22
CA ILE A 158 -4.36 6.66 12.13
C ILE A 158 -4.76 7.80 11.19
N PHE A 159 -5.28 7.45 10.00
CA PHE A 159 -5.48 8.38 8.88
C PHE A 159 -6.95 8.75 8.63
N GLY A 160 -7.91 8.10 9.31
CA GLY A 160 -9.33 8.40 9.25
C GLY A 160 -10.13 7.56 8.25
N TYR A 161 -9.51 7.04 7.18
CA TYR A 161 -10.17 6.14 6.22
C TYR A 161 -9.19 5.19 5.56
N SER A 162 -9.60 3.94 5.38
CA SER A 162 -8.85 2.96 4.61
C SER A 162 -9.75 1.96 3.90
N GLU A 163 -9.32 1.48 2.75
CA GLU A 163 -9.89 0.36 2.03
C GLU A 163 -8.80 -0.48 1.37
N SER A 164 -9.08 -1.75 1.08
CA SER A 164 -8.17 -2.65 0.38
C SER A 164 -8.76 -3.18 -0.92
N LEU A 165 -7.91 -3.33 -1.91
CA LEU A 165 -8.15 -4.09 -3.14
C LEU A 165 -7.17 -5.26 -3.17
N TRP A 166 -7.66 -6.46 -3.43
CA TRP A 166 -6.81 -7.63 -3.68
C TRP A 166 -7.06 -8.19 -5.07
N SER A 167 -5.98 -8.51 -5.75
CA SER A 167 -5.97 -9.20 -7.03
C SER A 167 -5.36 -10.57 -6.81
N THR A 168 -6.21 -11.58 -6.87
CA THR A 168 -5.89 -12.98 -6.55
C THR A 168 -5.54 -13.77 -7.79
N ASP A 169 -4.94 -14.94 -7.63
CA ASP A 169 -4.63 -15.87 -8.72
C ASP A 169 -3.89 -15.21 -9.89
N THR A 170 -3.03 -14.21 -9.58
CA THR A 170 -2.34 -13.42 -10.58
C THR A 170 -1.22 -14.20 -11.28
N TYR A 171 -0.84 -13.76 -12.47
CA TYR A 171 0.32 -14.26 -13.18
C TYR A 171 1.58 -14.14 -12.33
N GLN A 172 2.33 -15.24 -12.15
CA GLN A 172 3.59 -15.25 -11.43
C GLN A 172 4.80 -15.30 -12.39
N PHE A 173 4.67 -16.04 -13.46
CA PHE A 173 5.69 -16.21 -14.46
C PHE A 173 5.19 -15.74 -15.83
N ASP A 174 6.07 -15.22 -16.65
CA ASP A 174 5.85 -14.92 -18.07
C ASP A 174 5.80 -16.19 -18.92
N ASP A 175 6.56 -17.22 -18.53
CA ASP A 175 6.61 -18.53 -19.19
C ASP A 175 6.68 -19.64 -18.12
N TYR A 176 5.56 -20.30 -17.89
CA TYR A 176 5.43 -21.37 -16.88
C TYR A 176 6.25 -22.62 -17.24
N SER A 177 6.60 -22.85 -18.51
CA SER A 177 7.38 -24.01 -18.93
C SER A 177 8.82 -24.02 -18.38
N LYS A 178 9.33 -22.84 -17.98
CA LYS A 178 10.68 -22.67 -17.44
C LYS A 178 10.79 -23.00 -15.95
N TYR A 179 9.67 -23.26 -15.27
CA TYR A 179 9.64 -23.42 -13.83
C TYR A 179 8.99 -24.73 -13.40
N LEU A 180 9.42 -25.28 -12.27
CA LEU A 180 8.72 -26.38 -11.62
C LEU A 180 7.44 -25.83 -10.99
N SER A 181 6.35 -25.85 -11.75
CA SER A 181 5.11 -25.16 -11.42
C SER A 181 3.86 -26.00 -11.70
N SER A 182 3.97 -27.33 -11.56
CA SER A 182 2.90 -28.29 -11.88
C SER A 182 1.59 -28.11 -11.12
N ILE A 183 1.61 -27.33 -10.03
CA ILE A 183 0.38 -26.98 -9.29
C ILE A 183 -0.45 -25.89 -9.97
N PHE A 184 0.10 -25.22 -10.98
CA PHE A 184 -0.58 -24.16 -11.71
C PHE A 184 -0.97 -24.64 -13.10
N ASN A 185 -2.18 -24.28 -13.52
CA ASN A 185 -2.61 -24.45 -14.91
C ASN A 185 -2.29 -23.15 -15.68
N PRO A 186 -1.34 -23.17 -16.63
CA PRO A 186 -0.97 -21.97 -17.39
C PRO A 186 -2.11 -21.36 -18.20
N GLU A 187 -3.02 -22.20 -18.75
CA GLU A 187 -4.17 -21.75 -19.55
C GLU A 187 -5.17 -21.01 -18.67
N GLU A 188 -5.47 -21.52 -17.45
CA GLU A 188 -6.33 -20.83 -16.49
C GLU A 188 -5.71 -19.51 -16.06
N LYS A 189 -4.40 -19.47 -15.83
CA LYS A 189 -3.67 -18.24 -15.50
C LYS A 189 -3.77 -17.22 -16.63
N GLU A 190 -3.60 -17.65 -17.87
CA GLU A 190 -3.72 -16.78 -19.04
C GLU A 190 -5.15 -16.23 -19.16
N LYS A 191 -6.15 -17.10 -19.01
CA LYS A 191 -7.55 -16.70 -19.02
C LYS A 191 -7.85 -15.66 -17.96
N ARG A 192 -7.41 -15.90 -16.72
CA ARG A 192 -7.58 -14.94 -15.60
C ARG A 192 -6.89 -13.62 -15.91
N ARG A 193 -5.70 -13.64 -16.50
CA ARG A 193 -4.96 -12.43 -16.90
C ARG A 193 -5.72 -11.61 -17.94
N LYS A 194 -6.39 -12.27 -18.89
CA LYS A 194 -7.13 -11.61 -19.98
C LYS A 194 -8.52 -11.14 -19.55
N GLU A 195 -9.23 -11.89 -18.71
CA GLU A 195 -10.63 -11.65 -18.42
C GLU A 195 -10.88 -10.96 -17.07
N VAL A 196 -10.09 -11.28 -16.03
CA VAL A 196 -10.33 -10.80 -14.66
C VAL A 196 -9.39 -9.66 -14.27
N PHE A 197 -8.11 -9.74 -14.60
CA PHE A 197 -7.15 -8.71 -14.24
C PHE A 197 -7.50 -7.30 -14.78
N PRO A 198 -8.09 -7.14 -15.98
CA PRO A 198 -8.61 -5.83 -16.41
C PRO A 198 -9.72 -5.29 -15.51
N GLN A 199 -10.53 -6.14 -14.90
CA GLN A 199 -11.53 -5.73 -13.91
C GLN A 199 -10.88 -5.27 -12.61
N ASP A 200 -9.81 -5.95 -12.18
CA ASP A 200 -9.01 -5.50 -11.02
C ASP A 200 -8.36 -4.14 -11.31
N CYS A 201 -7.88 -3.92 -12.53
CA CYS A 201 -7.38 -2.62 -12.98
C CYS A 201 -8.45 -1.53 -12.92
N GLN A 202 -9.68 -1.84 -13.34
CA GLN A 202 -10.81 -0.90 -13.25
C GLN A 202 -11.15 -0.56 -11.78
N LYS A 203 -11.18 -1.55 -10.89
CA LYS A 203 -11.39 -1.33 -9.45
C LYS A 203 -10.29 -0.45 -8.85
N ALA A 204 -9.04 -0.65 -9.26
CA ALA A 204 -7.92 0.19 -8.83
C ALA A 204 -8.09 1.64 -9.31
N PHE A 205 -8.46 1.84 -10.58
CA PHE A 205 -8.78 3.17 -11.11
C PHE A 205 -9.89 3.85 -10.29
N GLU A 206 -10.97 3.14 -10.01
CA GLU A 206 -12.09 3.66 -9.23
C GLU A 206 -11.68 3.99 -7.78
N MET A 207 -10.78 3.21 -7.15
CA MET A 207 -10.23 3.52 -5.83
C MET A 207 -9.53 4.89 -5.85
N GLY A 208 -8.64 5.13 -6.80
CA GLY A 208 -7.93 6.39 -6.92
C GLY A 208 -8.88 7.58 -7.12
N ALA A 209 -9.85 7.44 -8.01
CA ALA A 209 -10.87 8.46 -8.25
C ALA A 209 -11.72 8.76 -6.99
N ARG A 210 -12.15 7.70 -6.26
CA ARG A 210 -12.90 7.84 -5.00
C ARG A 210 -12.12 8.60 -3.95
N PHE A 211 -10.82 8.35 -3.83
CA PHE A 211 -9.98 9.01 -2.83
C PHE A 211 -9.94 10.51 -3.03
N VAL A 212 -9.77 10.95 -4.27
CA VAL A 212 -9.79 12.39 -4.59
C VAL A 212 -11.16 13.01 -4.35
N LYS A 213 -12.25 12.35 -4.79
CA LYS A 213 -13.62 12.81 -4.54
C LYS A 213 -13.93 12.95 -3.05
N ARG A 214 -13.53 11.92 -2.26
CA ARG A 214 -13.69 11.95 -0.81
C ARG A 214 -12.97 13.14 -0.18
N GLN A 215 -11.73 13.38 -0.58
CA GLN A 215 -10.93 14.45 0.00
C GLN A 215 -11.50 15.83 -0.37
N LYS A 216 -11.94 16.03 -1.62
CA LYS A 216 -12.65 17.25 -2.03
C LYS A 216 -13.91 17.52 -1.19
N ALA A 217 -14.66 16.45 -0.88
CA ALA A 217 -15.87 16.57 -0.06
C ALA A 217 -15.61 16.92 1.42
N LEU A 218 -14.40 16.67 1.93
CA LEU A 218 -13.98 17.05 3.28
C LEU A 218 -13.47 18.50 3.37
N GLU A 219 -13.06 19.08 2.23
CA GLU A 219 -12.56 20.46 2.13
C GLU A 219 -13.66 21.48 1.76
N ALA A 220 -14.83 21.00 1.28
CA ALA A 220 -15.99 21.81 0.89
C ALA A 220 -16.91 22.09 2.09
#